data_6454015b2546958e6c32e256d3550c93
#
_entry.id   6454015b2546958e6c32e256d3550c93
#
_cell.length_a   1.000
_cell.length_b   1.000
_cell.length_c   1.000
_cell.angle_alpha   90.00
_cell.angle_beta   90.00
_cell.angle_gamma   90.00
#
_symmetry.space_group_name_H-M   'P 1'
#
loop_
_entity.id
_entity.type
_entity.pdbx_description
1 polymer ?
#
loop_
_entity_poly.entity_id
_entity_poly.type
_entity_poly.pdbx_seq_one_letter_code
_entity_poly.pdbx_strand_id
1 'polypeptide(L)'
;MIKDGVLDGVDIVVGSHIRPVQDLPFGKYCASVNHVACATVEVRIDGKQAHAARPHLGINPIEAASQYIASVGLIKIDPNKSWSVKPTQIHSEVGATNSIPSFVKIAYDLRAQDNAALEVIIGRMKLAAAGLEGCFGAKASCEVTE
;
A
#
# COMPACT_ATOMS: atom_id res chain seq x y z
N MET A 1 -21.90 3.16 14.71
CA MET A 1 -23.09 3.85 14.17
C MET A 1 -24.21 2.87 13.80
N ILE A 2 -24.09 2.01 12.77
CA ILE A 2 -25.19 1.07 12.42
C ILE A 2 -25.47 0.09 13.56
N LYS A 3 -24.43 -0.53 14.14
CA LYS A 3 -24.57 -1.46 15.29
C LYS A 3 -25.11 -0.82 16.58
N ASP A 4 -25.05 0.48 16.68
CA ASP A 4 -25.48 1.24 17.87
C ASP A 4 -26.91 1.79 17.71
N GLY A 5 -27.61 1.39 16.63
CA GLY A 5 -28.99 1.78 16.36
C GLY A 5 -29.19 3.26 15.99
N VAL A 6 -28.13 3.99 15.70
CA VAL A 6 -28.19 5.45 15.39
C VAL A 6 -29.02 5.73 14.14
N LEU A 7 -29.14 4.75 13.25
CA LEU A 7 -29.90 4.87 11.99
C LEU A 7 -31.28 4.17 12.06
N ASP A 8 -31.72 3.68 13.23
CA ASP A 8 -33.01 3.04 13.35
C ASP A 8 -34.13 4.07 13.12
N GLY A 9 -35.04 3.76 12.17
CA GLY A 9 -36.11 4.67 11.77
C GLY A 9 -35.71 5.82 10.85
N VAL A 10 -34.47 5.79 10.31
CA VAL A 10 -33.98 6.77 9.32
C VAL A 10 -34.18 6.19 7.91
N ASP A 11 -35.00 6.86 7.11
CA ASP A 11 -35.28 6.43 5.73
C ASP A 11 -34.19 6.89 4.75
N ILE A 12 -33.59 8.06 5.00
CA ILE A 12 -32.60 8.66 4.09
C ILE A 12 -31.47 9.30 4.89
N VAL A 13 -30.23 9.00 4.52
CA VAL A 13 -29.02 9.67 5.04
C VAL A 13 -28.40 10.49 3.94
N VAL A 14 -28.18 11.78 4.18
CA VAL A 14 -27.50 12.70 3.26
C VAL A 14 -26.15 13.08 3.84
N GLY A 15 -25.09 12.87 3.06
CA GLY A 15 -23.74 13.27 3.38
C GLY A 15 -23.21 14.29 2.37
N SER A 16 -22.30 15.16 2.81
CA SER A 16 -21.56 16.05 1.93
C SER A 16 -20.06 15.93 2.17
N HIS A 17 -19.26 16.11 1.14
CA HIS A 17 -17.81 16.05 1.22
C HIS A 17 -17.21 17.27 0.52
N ILE A 18 -16.25 17.93 1.19
CA ILE A 18 -15.48 19.03 0.59
C ILE A 18 -14.48 18.45 -0.39
N ARG A 19 -14.38 19.04 -1.57
CA ARG A 19 -13.41 18.68 -2.59
C ARG A 19 -12.38 19.79 -2.77
N PRO A 20 -11.12 19.47 -3.14
CA PRO A 20 -10.15 20.46 -3.54
C PRO A 20 -10.64 21.26 -4.75
N VAL A 21 -10.18 22.52 -4.87
CA VAL A 21 -10.59 23.40 -5.98
C VAL A 21 -10.19 22.85 -7.36
N GLN A 22 -9.18 21.99 -7.42
CA GLN A 22 -8.75 21.29 -8.63
C GLN A 22 -9.79 20.28 -9.13
N ASP A 23 -10.55 19.66 -8.19
CA ASP A 23 -11.58 18.67 -8.52
C ASP A 23 -12.94 19.34 -8.75
N LEU A 24 -13.26 20.41 -7.99
CA LEU A 24 -14.53 21.10 -8.03
C LEU A 24 -14.34 22.58 -7.72
N PRO A 25 -14.58 23.49 -8.70
CA PRO A 25 -14.43 24.94 -8.51
C PRO A 25 -15.33 25.46 -7.38
N PHE A 26 -14.88 26.54 -6.72
CA PHE A 26 -15.65 27.22 -5.68
C PHE A 26 -17.05 27.61 -6.14
N GLY A 27 -18.05 27.41 -5.29
CA GLY A 27 -19.46 27.74 -5.59
C GLY A 27 -20.15 26.73 -6.50
N LYS A 28 -19.49 25.62 -6.85
CA LYS A 28 -20.10 24.51 -7.59
C LYS A 28 -20.36 23.32 -6.69
N TYR A 29 -21.31 22.48 -7.07
CA TYR A 29 -21.57 21.19 -6.44
C TYR A 29 -21.71 20.10 -7.51
N CYS A 30 -21.44 18.86 -7.12
CA CYS A 30 -21.63 17.70 -7.95
C CYS A 30 -22.65 16.77 -7.28
N ALA A 31 -23.74 16.49 -7.97
CA ALA A 31 -24.82 15.66 -7.45
C ALA A 31 -24.52 14.16 -7.49
N SER A 32 -23.53 13.76 -8.28
CA SER A 32 -23.13 12.35 -8.42
C SER A 32 -21.61 12.25 -8.43
N VAL A 33 -21.05 11.39 -7.56
CA VAL A 33 -19.63 11.11 -7.49
C VAL A 33 -19.43 9.61 -7.60
N ASN A 34 -18.65 9.20 -8.60
CA ASN A 34 -18.22 7.81 -8.69
C ASN A 34 -17.00 7.62 -7.80
N HIS A 35 -17.12 6.80 -6.77
CA HIS A 35 -16.01 6.40 -5.93
C HIS A 35 -15.27 5.22 -6.57
N VAL A 36 -13.94 5.26 -6.53
CA VAL A 36 -13.08 4.14 -6.88
C VAL A 36 -12.92 3.20 -5.69
N ALA A 37 -12.60 1.94 -5.95
CA ALA A 37 -12.16 1.02 -4.90
C ALA A 37 -10.82 1.49 -4.35
N CYS A 38 -10.64 1.39 -3.04
CA CYS A 38 -9.39 1.76 -2.36
C CYS A 38 -9.00 0.72 -1.33
N ALA A 39 -7.71 0.62 -1.08
CA ALA A 39 -7.16 -0.17 0.01
C ALA A 39 -5.84 0.43 0.50
N THR A 40 -5.55 0.22 1.76
CA THR A 40 -4.22 0.41 2.33
C THR A 40 -3.56 -0.95 2.50
N VAL A 41 -2.32 -1.07 2.05
CA VAL A 41 -1.54 -2.31 2.17
C VAL A 41 -0.26 -2.04 2.92
N GLU A 42 -0.02 -2.79 3.98
CA GLU A 42 1.27 -2.83 4.68
C GLU A 42 2.10 -4.00 4.14
N VAL A 43 3.34 -3.73 3.81
CA VAL A 43 4.34 -4.74 3.44
C VAL A 43 5.46 -4.69 4.47
N ARG A 44 5.68 -5.82 5.14
CA ARG A 44 6.80 -6.00 6.05
C ARG A 44 7.82 -6.93 5.41
N ILE A 45 9.08 -6.49 5.40
CA ILE A 45 10.21 -7.23 4.85
C ILE A 45 11.18 -7.49 5.99
N ASP A 46 11.35 -8.74 6.37
CA ASP A 46 12.27 -9.18 7.42
C ASP A 46 13.60 -9.58 6.82
N GLY A 47 14.66 -9.05 7.41
CA GLY A 47 16.03 -9.34 7.04
C GLY A 47 16.79 -10.00 8.20
N LYS A 48 18.11 -9.85 8.16
CA LYS A 48 19.02 -10.34 9.21
C LYS A 48 20.04 -9.26 9.53
N GLN A 49 20.08 -8.81 10.78
CA GLN A 49 21.03 -7.81 11.26
C GLN A 49 22.48 -8.26 11.05
N ALA A 50 23.30 -7.30 10.65
CA ALA A 50 24.76 -7.46 10.59
C ALA A 50 25.43 -6.08 10.58
N HIS A 51 26.74 -6.06 10.85
CA HIS A 51 27.54 -4.86 10.64
C HIS A 51 27.65 -4.57 9.13
N ALA A 52 27.42 -3.33 8.72
CA ALA A 52 27.38 -2.94 7.30
C ALA A 52 28.70 -3.25 6.54
N ALA A 53 29.85 -3.28 7.23
CA ALA A 53 31.12 -3.72 6.65
C ALA A 53 31.24 -5.24 6.45
N ARG A 54 30.24 -6.01 6.89
CA ARG A 54 30.19 -7.49 6.74
C ARG A 54 28.85 -7.92 6.18
N PRO A 55 28.42 -7.41 5.00
CA PRO A 55 27.07 -7.63 4.48
C PRO A 55 26.75 -9.11 4.19
N HIS A 56 27.76 -9.92 3.91
CA HIS A 56 27.62 -11.37 3.69
C HIS A 56 27.15 -12.16 4.91
N LEU A 57 27.14 -11.58 6.11
CA LEU A 57 26.63 -12.20 7.33
C LEU A 57 25.17 -11.83 7.64
N GLY A 58 24.63 -10.86 6.92
CA GLY A 58 23.27 -10.34 7.06
C GLY A 58 22.40 -10.56 5.83
N ILE A 59 21.16 -10.09 5.96
CA ILE A 59 20.19 -9.93 4.84
C ILE A 59 19.65 -8.51 4.97
N ASN A 60 19.94 -7.66 4.00
CA ASN A 60 19.55 -6.26 4.08
C ASN A 60 18.11 -6.04 3.59
N PRO A 61 17.14 -5.81 4.49
CA PRO A 61 15.75 -5.59 4.11
C PRO A 61 15.53 -4.25 3.38
N ILE A 62 16.44 -3.28 3.49
CA ILE A 62 16.35 -2.00 2.75
C ILE A 62 16.64 -2.24 1.26
N GLU A 63 17.62 -3.06 0.93
CA GLU A 63 17.92 -3.44 -0.46
C GLU A 63 16.76 -4.24 -1.06
N ALA A 64 16.22 -5.22 -0.32
CA ALA A 64 15.04 -5.97 -0.73
C ALA A 64 13.81 -5.07 -0.91
N ALA A 65 13.61 -4.07 -0.03
CA ALA A 65 12.52 -3.09 -0.13
C ALA A 65 12.66 -2.22 -1.39
N SER A 66 13.86 -1.81 -1.75
CA SER A 66 14.09 -1.04 -2.99
C SER A 66 13.67 -1.82 -4.23
N GLN A 67 14.01 -3.10 -4.31
CA GLN A 67 13.59 -3.99 -5.41
C GLN A 67 12.10 -4.29 -5.39
N TYR A 68 11.50 -4.44 -4.20
CA TYR A 68 10.06 -4.58 -4.06
C TYR A 68 9.31 -3.37 -4.63
N ILE A 69 9.71 -2.15 -4.25
CA ILE A 69 9.10 -0.90 -4.74
C ILE A 69 9.22 -0.83 -6.27
N ALA A 70 10.38 -1.14 -6.83
CA ALA A 70 10.59 -1.18 -8.28
C ALA A 70 9.68 -2.22 -8.95
N SER A 71 9.58 -3.43 -8.39
CA SER A 71 8.74 -4.52 -8.91
C SER A 71 7.26 -4.15 -8.90
N VAL A 72 6.77 -3.52 -7.83
CA VAL A 72 5.38 -3.03 -7.74
C VAL A 72 5.12 -1.96 -8.80
N GLY A 73 6.09 -1.09 -9.08
CA GLY A 73 6.00 -0.09 -10.15
C GLY A 73 5.86 -0.69 -11.57
N LEU A 74 6.22 -1.95 -11.76
CA LEU A 74 6.12 -2.67 -13.02
C LEU A 74 4.82 -3.48 -13.17
N ILE A 75 3.96 -3.51 -12.17
CA ILE A 75 2.65 -4.19 -12.25
C ILE A 75 1.87 -3.61 -13.44
N LYS A 76 1.27 -4.50 -14.23
CA LYS A 76 0.38 -4.16 -15.34
C LYS A 76 -0.98 -4.77 -15.10
N ILE A 77 -2.02 -3.96 -15.26
CA ILE A 77 -3.41 -4.41 -15.33
C ILE A 77 -4.03 -3.93 -16.65
N ASP A 78 -5.31 -4.18 -16.86
CA ASP A 78 -6.03 -3.72 -18.05
C ASP A 78 -5.84 -2.20 -18.23
N PRO A 79 -5.28 -1.74 -19.37
CA PRO A 79 -5.03 -0.31 -19.63
C PRO A 79 -6.32 0.53 -19.73
N ASN A 80 -7.47 -0.09 -19.92
CA ASN A 80 -8.77 0.59 -19.93
C ASN A 80 -9.30 0.91 -18.53
N LYS A 81 -8.65 0.39 -17.47
CA LYS A 81 -9.04 0.65 -16.08
C LYS A 81 -8.17 1.73 -15.45
N SER A 82 -8.81 2.65 -14.75
CA SER A 82 -8.11 3.62 -13.89
C SER A 82 -7.56 2.93 -12.65
N TRP A 83 -6.29 3.17 -12.33
CA TRP A 83 -5.66 2.66 -11.13
C TRP A 83 -4.45 3.48 -10.70
N SER A 84 -4.10 3.37 -9.42
CA SER A 84 -2.88 3.95 -8.84
C SER A 84 -2.40 3.08 -7.69
N VAL A 85 -1.09 2.87 -7.61
CA VAL A 85 -0.42 2.17 -6.51
C VAL A 85 0.80 2.98 -6.13
N LYS A 86 0.82 3.50 -4.91
CA LYS A 86 1.90 4.38 -4.46
C LYS A 86 2.38 3.98 -3.07
N PRO A 87 3.70 3.78 -2.88
CA PRO A 87 4.27 3.72 -1.54
C PRO A 87 4.13 5.13 -0.93
N THR A 88 3.57 5.20 0.25
CA THR A 88 3.31 6.47 0.97
C THR A 88 4.16 6.62 2.22
N GLN A 89 4.62 5.52 2.78
CA GLN A 89 5.48 5.51 3.95
C GLN A 89 6.50 4.37 3.84
N ILE A 90 7.69 4.60 4.36
CA ILE A 90 8.72 3.57 4.55
C ILE A 90 9.40 3.78 5.89
N HIS A 91 9.51 2.72 6.67
CA HIS A 91 10.13 2.72 7.98
C HIS A 91 11.04 1.52 8.12
N SER A 92 12.24 1.75 8.68
CA SER A 92 13.12 0.68 9.14
C SER A 92 13.32 0.77 10.65
N GLU A 93 13.87 -0.28 11.23
CA GLU A 93 14.32 -0.24 12.61
C GLU A 93 15.34 0.91 12.83
N VAL A 94 15.16 1.65 13.92
CA VAL A 94 16.11 2.69 14.31
C VAL A 94 17.32 2.04 14.96
N GLY A 95 18.50 2.22 14.37
CA GLY A 95 19.74 1.64 14.85
C GLY A 95 20.96 2.51 14.51
N ALA A 96 22.15 1.98 14.78
CA ALA A 96 23.38 2.62 14.38
C ALA A 96 23.52 2.67 12.84
N THR A 97 24.05 3.76 12.30
CA THR A 97 24.20 3.97 10.85
C THR A 97 25.08 2.94 10.14
N ASN A 98 25.88 2.19 10.89
CA ASN A 98 26.75 1.11 10.41
C ASN A 98 26.16 -0.29 10.63
N SER A 99 24.85 -0.38 10.90
CA SER A 99 24.13 -1.65 11.10
C SER A 99 23.04 -1.86 10.04
N ILE A 100 23.00 -3.05 9.47
CA ILE A 100 21.89 -3.54 8.66
C ILE A 100 20.70 -3.78 9.61
N PRO A 101 19.50 -3.21 9.36
CA PRO A 101 18.35 -3.39 10.23
C PRO A 101 17.73 -4.79 10.13
N SER A 102 16.87 -5.16 11.08
CA SER A 102 16.16 -6.44 11.07
C SER A 102 14.94 -6.46 10.16
N PHE A 103 14.31 -5.31 9.92
CA PHE A 103 13.13 -5.22 9.06
C PHE A 103 12.97 -3.85 8.40
N VAL A 104 12.12 -3.83 7.38
CA VAL A 104 11.53 -2.63 6.77
C VAL A 104 10.03 -2.82 6.67
N LYS A 105 9.26 -1.75 6.91
CA LYS A 105 7.83 -1.65 6.65
C LYS A 105 7.55 -0.59 5.59
N ILE A 106 6.64 -0.88 4.68
CA ILE A 106 6.21 0.02 3.62
C ILE A 106 4.69 0.06 3.64
N ALA A 107 4.09 1.26 3.69
CA ALA A 107 2.67 1.43 3.48
C ALA A 107 2.39 1.89 2.04
N TYR A 108 1.34 1.34 1.46
CA TYR A 108 0.86 1.67 0.11
C TYR A 108 -0.58 2.17 0.15
N ASP A 109 -0.87 3.24 -0.58
CA ASP A 109 -2.23 3.63 -0.98
C ASP A 109 -2.54 3.04 -2.35
N LEU A 110 -3.62 2.27 -2.43
CA LEU A 110 -4.12 1.64 -3.64
C LEU A 110 -5.45 2.26 -4.03
N ARG A 111 -5.58 2.58 -5.31
CA ARG A 111 -6.83 3.04 -5.93
C ARG A 111 -7.05 2.24 -7.20
N ALA A 112 -8.27 1.77 -7.42
CA ALA A 112 -8.63 1.06 -8.64
C ALA A 112 -10.08 1.36 -9.03
N GLN A 113 -10.40 1.24 -10.30
CA GLN A 113 -11.74 1.52 -10.81
C GLN A 113 -12.81 0.68 -10.14
N ASP A 114 -12.49 -0.57 -9.80
CA ASP A 114 -13.38 -1.54 -9.16
C ASP A 114 -12.60 -2.52 -8.27
N ASN A 115 -13.34 -3.29 -7.46
CA ASN A 115 -12.75 -4.28 -6.55
C ASN A 115 -11.99 -5.37 -7.30
N ALA A 116 -12.45 -5.80 -8.48
CA ALA A 116 -11.78 -6.85 -9.25
C ALA A 116 -10.38 -6.40 -9.70
N ALA A 117 -10.24 -5.15 -10.15
CA ALA A 117 -8.94 -4.57 -10.48
C ALA A 117 -8.04 -4.44 -9.25
N LEU A 118 -8.63 -4.04 -8.10
CA LEU A 118 -7.91 -3.92 -6.83
C LEU A 118 -7.35 -5.27 -6.37
N GLU A 119 -8.15 -6.33 -6.44
CA GLU A 119 -7.73 -7.70 -6.10
C GLU A 119 -6.58 -8.20 -6.98
N VAL A 120 -6.62 -7.91 -8.29
CA VAL A 120 -5.52 -8.25 -9.20
C VAL A 120 -4.23 -7.55 -8.78
N ILE A 121 -4.29 -6.26 -8.42
CA ILE A 121 -3.11 -5.51 -7.96
C ILE A 121 -2.56 -6.12 -6.68
N ILE A 122 -3.41 -6.35 -5.67
CA ILE A 122 -3.02 -6.95 -4.39
C ILE A 122 -2.39 -8.33 -4.60
N GLY A 123 -3.00 -9.16 -5.46
CA GLY A 123 -2.45 -10.46 -5.81
C GLY A 123 -1.04 -10.37 -6.42
N ARG A 124 -0.80 -9.41 -7.31
CA ARG A 124 0.53 -9.15 -7.89
C ARG A 124 1.54 -8.65 -6.85
N MET A 125 1.11 -7.79 -5.93
CA MET A 125 1.94 -7.31 -4.82
C MET A 125 2.36 -8.46 -3.90
N LYS A 126 1.45 -9.38 -3.57
CA LYS A 126 1.75 -10.58 -2.78
C LYS A 126 2.76 -11.50 -3.47
N LEU A 127 2.62 -11.69 -4.79
CA LEU A 127 3.59 -12.49 -5.56
C LEU A 127 4.97 -11.82 -5.61
N ALA A 128 5.04 -10.50 -5.76
CA ALA A 128 6.29 -9.77 -5.70
C ALA A 128 6.95 -9.89 -4.32
N ALA A 129 6.18 -9.83 -3.22
CA ALA A 129 6.67 -10.05 -1.87
C ALA A 129 7.24 -11.46 -1.68
N ALA A 130 6.52 -12.49 -2.14
CA ALA A 130 6.98 -13.88 -2.07
C ALA A 130 8.29 -14.11 -2.86
N GLY A 131 8.50 -13.38 -3.96
CA GLY A 131 9.72 -13.47 -4.76
C GLY A 131 10.98 -12.96 -4.05
N LEU A 132 10.86 -12.13 -3.01
CA LEU A 132 12.02 -11.56 -2.31
C LEU A 132 12.83 -12.64 -1.57
N GLU A 133 12.19 -13.67 -1.05
CA GLU A 133 12.91 -14.75 -0.35
C GLU A 133 13.85 -15.49 -1.30
N GLY A 134 13.38 -15.82 -2.51
CA GLY A 134 14.21 -16.48 -3.52
C GLY A 134 15.36 -15.63 -4.05
N CYS A 135 15.15 -14.30 -4.17
CA CYS A 135 16.15 -13.40 -4.75
C CYS A 135 17.15 -12.86 -3.71
N PHE A 136 16.70 -12.60 -2.49
CA PHE A 136 17.47 -11.86 -1.47
C PHE A 136 17.56 -12.59 -0.12
N GLY A 137 16.86 -13.72 0.05
CA GLY A 137 16.73 -14.39 1.33
C GLY A 137 15.85 -13.63 2.34
N ALA A 138 15.24 -12.53 1.95
CA ALA A 138 14.39 -11.70 2.80
C ALA A 138 12.95 -12.20 2.77
N LYS A 139 12.37 -12.52 3.95
CA LYS A 139 10.96 -12.90 4.05
C LYS A 139 10.10 -11.66 4.02
N ALA A 140 8.96 -11.73 3.32
CA ALA A 140 8.05 -10.61 3.26
C ALA A 140 6.59 -11.05 3.43
N SER A 141 5.83 -10.25 4.19
CA SER A 141 4.37 -10.32 4.27
C SER A 141 3.75 -9.10 3.59
N CYS A 142 2.56 -9.29 3.03
CA CYS A 142 1.81 -8.24 2.34
C CYS A 142 0.34 -8.35 2.79
N GLU A 143 -0.12 -7.41 3.58
CA GLU A 143 -1.42 -7.45 4.25
C GLU A 143 -2.24 -6.20 3.91
N VAL A 144 -3.55 -6.41 3.69
CA VAL A 144 -4.52 -5.33 3.54
C VAL A 144 -4.92 -4.88 4.95
N THR A 145 -4.78 -3.59 5.25
CA THR A 145 -5.06 -3.02 6.57
C THR A 145 -6.36 -2.21 6.61
N GLU A 146 -6.83 -1.69 5.45
CA GLU A 146 -8.10 -0.98 5.28
C GLU A 146 -8.66 -1.23 3.89
#